data_14052e7b7ed394a0ce6006ae3630168c
#
_entry.id   14052e7b7ed394a0ce6006ae3630168c
#
_cell.length_a   1.000
_cell.length_b   1.000
_cell.length_c   1.000
_cell.angle_alpha   90.00
_cell.angle_beta   90.00
_cell.angle_gamma   90.00
#
_symmetry.space_group_name_H-M   'P 1'
#
loop_
_entity.id
_entity.type
_entity.pdbx_description
1 polymer ?
#
loop_
_entity_poly.entity_id
_entity_poly.type
_entity_poly.pdbx_seq_one_letter_code
_entity_poly.pdbx_strand_id
1 'polypeptide(L)'
;MVRPVSDTWNQFYASELQGFWLLLPVPALFLLWRALRGRPTGGALPAAARFVDVYAILFAVETLLDPLCTGPLLRALGAGEGVGTAVMLVFVLLGDFRVYLLLFGLLAIAAGRTWRDALPGAAAWTLLVPAIAYPLATGLHAAHPGLHANTIWLIYESLFTAVAVGLRTWVVPRRVAADQPALRAFLREALAYVAVYYGLWASADVLIQLAGADAGWLLRVVPNQLYYAFWVPFVVARFFARR
;
A
#
# COMPACT_ATOMS: atom_id res chain seq x y z
N MET A 1 -31.99 5.23 -25.70
CA MET A 1 -30.89 6.18 -25.92
C MET A 1 -30.07 6.19 -24.66
N VAL A 2 -28.99 5.40 -24.61
CA VAL A 2 -28.06 5.37 -23.47
C VAL A 2 -27.23 6.65 -23.55
N ARG A 3 -27.33 7.53 -22.56
CA ARG A 3 -26.44 8.70 -22.48
C ARG A 3 -25.01 8.16 -22.45
N PRO A 4 -24.06 8.74 -23.21
CA PRO A 4 -22.67 8.38 -23.03
C PRO A 4 -22.32 8.69 -21.57
N VAL A 5 -21.89 7.66 -20.84
CA VAL A 5 -21.32 7.80 -19.48
C VAL A 5 -20.17 8.79 -19.65
N SER A 6 -20.18 9.88 -18.90
CA SER A 6 -19.08 10.84 -18.95
C SER A 6 -17.82 10.15 -18.44
N ASP A 7 -16.81 9.96 -19.29
CA ASP A 7 -15.49 9.39 -18.91
C ASP A 7 -14.61 10.39 -18.15
N THR A 8 -15.23 11.39 -17.53
CA THR A 8 -14.53 12.53 -16.90
C THR A 8 -13.61 12.09 -15.78
N TRP A 9 -14.10 11.23 -14.91
CA TRP A 9 -13.32 10.77 -13.76
C TRP A 9 -12.29 9.71 -14.13
N ASN A 10 -12.57 8.88 -15.12
CA ASN A 10 -11.59 7.97 -15.70
C ASN A 10 -10.42 8.74 -16.31
N GLN A 11 -10.70 9.78 -17.13
CA GLN A 11 -9.66 10.63 -17.70
C GLN A 11 -8.85 11.38 -16.63
N PHE A 12 -9.51 11.88 -15.58
CA PHE A 12 -8.82 12.50 -14.45
C PHE A 12 -7.93 11.49 -13.74
N TYR A 13 -8.43 10.29 -13.44
CA TYR A 13 -7.68 9.23 -12.77
C TYR A 13 -6.45 8.80 -13.57
N ALA A 14 -6.56 8.73 -14.91
CA ALA A 14 -5.47 8.39 -15.81
C ALA A 14 -4.51 9.57 -16.10
N SER A 15 -4.81 10.78 -15.62
CA SER A 15 -4.01 11.97 -15.89
C SER A 15 -2.71 12.00 -15.09
N GLU A 16 -1.69 12.69 -15.60
CA GLU A 16 -0.45 12.96 -14.87
C GLU A 16 -0.69 13.77 -13.58
N LEU A 17 -1.74 14.59 -13.54
CA LEU A 17 -2.09 15.35 -12.35
C LEU A 17 -2.35 14.40 -11.18
N GLN A 18 -3.18 13.36 -11.38
CA GLN A 18 -3.52 12.39 -10.34
C GLN A 18 -2.41 11.35 -10.15
N GLY A 19 -1.88 10.79 -11.24
CA GLY A 19 -0.91 9.69 -11.19
C GLY A 19 0.52 10.11 -10.80
N PHE A 20 0.82 11.42 -10.80
CA PHE A 20 2.14 11.93 -10.49
C PHE A 20 2.10 13.14 -9.55
N TRP A 21 1.56 14.28 -10.01
CA TRP A 21 1.69 15.55 -9.28
C TRP A 21 1.00 15.58 -7.92
N LEU A 22 -0.14 14.91 -7.75
CA LEU A 22 -0.86 14.85 -6.47
C LEU A 22 -0.25 13.86 -5.48
N LEU A 23 0.60 12.94 -5.92
CA LEU A 23 1.22 11.93 -5.05
C LEU A 23 2.53 12.40 -4.43
N LEU A 24 3.27 13.31 -5.08
CA LEU A 24 4.60 13.72 -4.67
C LEU A 24 4.66 14.66 -3.44
N PRO A 25 3.75 15.65 -3.27
CA PRO A 25 3.95 16.71 -2.27
C PRO A 25 4.08 16.19 -0.84
N VAL A 26 3.24 15.25 -0.44
CA VAL A 26 3.21 14.78 0.96
C VAL A 26 4.48 14.01 1.34
N PRO A 27 4.93 12.98 0.59
CA PRO A 27 6.18 12.31 0.91
C PRO A 27 7.41 13.21 0.77
N ALA A 28 7.42 14.15 -0.20
CA ALA A 28 8.51 15.13 -0.32
C ALA A 28 8.58 16.06 0.89
N LEU A 29 7.44 16.63 1.30
CA LEU A 29 7.35 17.46 2.49
C LEU A 29 7.68 16.68 3.78
N PHE A 30 7.29 15.41 3.84
CA PHE A 30 7.65 14.53 4.95
C PHE A 30 9.18 14.35 5.04
N LEU A 31 9.86 14.06 3.93
CA LEU A 31 11.32 13.95 3.91
C LEU A 31 12.02 15.26 4.27
N LEU A 32 11.54 16.38 3.74
CA LEU A 32 12.05 17.70 4.09
C LEU A 32 11.87 18.00 5.59
N TRP A 33 10.66 17.78 6.12
CA TRP A 33 10.38 17.94 7.55
C TRP A 33 11.29 17.04 8.39
N ARG A 34 11.50 15.81 7.94
CA ARG A 34 12.36 14.85 8.62
C ARG A 34 13.83 15.28 8.63
N ALA A 35 14.33 15.81 7.52
CA ALA A 35 15.68 16.34 7.40
C ALA A 35 15.90 17.55 8.33
N LEU A 36 14.92 18.44 8.43
CA LEU A 36 15.01 19.65 9.26
C LEU A 36 14.89 19.37 10.77
N ARG A 37 14.08 18.41 11.18
CA ARG A 37 13.83 18.11 12.61
C ARG A 37 14.75 17.08 13.23
N GLY A 38 15.59 16.42 12.45
CA GLY A 38 16.45 15.37 12.95
C GLY A 38 15.70 14.10 13.39
N ARG A 39 16.37 13.19 14.07
CA ARG A 39 15.77 11.91 14.49
C ARG A 39 14.82 12.09 15.67
N PRO A 40 13.65 11.42 15.69
CA PRO A 40 12.84 11.37 16.90
C PRO A 40 13.63 10.67 18.00
N THR A 41 13.90 11.39 19.08
CA THR A 41 14.60 10.86 20.25
C THR A 41 13.61 10.40 21.30
N GLY A 42 13.86 9.25 21.91
CA GLY A 42 13.07 8.72 23.05
C GLY A 42 12.12 7.59 22.66
N GLY A 43 11.71 6.81 23.64
CA GLY A 43 10.73 5.71 23.55
C GLY A 43 11.18 4.46 24.29
N ALA A 44 10.22 3.69 24.80
CA ALA A 44 10.46 2.47 25.58
C ALA A 44 11.18 1.35 24.81
N LEU A 45 11.22 1.40 23.46
CA LEU A 45 11.87 0.42 22.60
C LEU A 45 12.79 1.13 21.58
N PRO A 46 14.04 1.47 21.94
CA PRO A 46 14.97 2.18 21.05
C PRO A 46 15.23 1.48 19.71
N ALA A 47 15.21 0.13 19.69
CA ALA A 47 15.38 -0.64 18.45
C ALA A 47 14.19 -0.49 17.50
N ALA A 48 12.96 -0.52 18.02
CA ALA A 48 11.75 -0.31 17.25
C ALA A 48 11.67 1.13 16.71
N ALA A 49 12.06 2.13 17.50
CA ALA A 49 12.11 3.53 17.07
C ALA A 49 13.10 3.73 15.92
N ARG A 50 14.29 3.15 16.02
CA ARG A 50 15.30 3.18 14.93
C ARG A 50 14.80 2.47 13.68
N PHE A 51 14.15 1.32 13.84
CA PHE A 51 13.58 0.58 12.73
C PHE A 51 12.52 1.41 12.00
N VAL A 52 11.54 1.96 12.74
CA VAL A 52 10.46 2.78 12.15
C VAL A 52 11.03 4.04 11.49
N ASP A 53 12.07 4.63 12.05
CA ASP A 53 12.74 5.79 11.46
C ASP A 53 13.38 5.48 10.10
N VAL A 54 14.18 4.40 10.03
CA VAL A 54 14.80 3.95 8.77
C VAL A 54 13.75 3.50 7.76
N TYR A 55 12.76 2.73 8.22
CA TYR A 55 11.60 2.31 7.43
C TYR A 55 10.90 3.50 6.78
N ALA A 56 10.62 4.54 7.57
CA ALA A 56 9.91 5.72 7.08
C ALA A 56 10.69 6.48 5.99
N ILE A 57 12.00 6.63 6.15
CA ILE A 57 12.84 7.26 5.11
C ILE A 57 12.86 6.41 3.84
N LEU A 58 13.10 5.10 3.99
CA LEU A 58 13.18 4.17 2.86
C LEU A 58 11.89 4.19 2.02
N PHE A 59 10.74 4.06 2.68
CA PHE A 59 9.45 3.99 1.98
C PHE A 59 8.88 5.34 1.58
N ALA A 60 9.31 6.45 2.18
CA ALA A 60 9.03 7.78 1.62
C ALA A 60 9.80 8.01 0.31
N VAL A 61 11.05 7.56 0.23
CA VAL A 61 11.84 7.62 -1.01
C VAL A 61 11.25 6.68 -2.06
N GLU A 62 10.88 5.45 -1.69
CA GLU A 62 10.21 4.51 -2.59
C GLU A 62 8.94 5.10 -3.18
N THR A 63 8.09 5.72 -2.34
CA THR A 63 6.84 6.36 -2.77
C THR A 63 7.07 7.53 -3.75
N LEU A 64 8.20 8.25 -3.66
CA LEU A 64 8.57 9.27 -4.63
C LEU A 64 9.08 8.67 -5.94
N LEU A 65 9.81 7.56 -5.85
CA LEU A 65 10.39 6.89 -7.03
C LEU A 65 9.31 6.16 -7.85
N ASP A 66 8.29 5.61 -7.22
CA ASP A 66 7.25 4.85 -7.92
C ASP A 66 6.62 5.67 -9.07
N PRO A 67 5.91 6.79 -8.85
CA PRO A 67 5.30 7.52 -9.94
C PRO A 67 6.31 8.13 -10.92
N LEU A 68 7.54 8.40 -10.47
CA LEU A 68 8.62 8.85 -11.35
C LEU A 68 9.08 7.73 -12.29
N CYS A 69 9.33 6.55 -11.75
CA CYS A 69 9.82 5.40 -12.51
C CYS A 69 8.75 4.79 -13.40
N THR A 70 7.51 4.68 -12.92
CA THR A 70 6.39 4.08 -13.66
C THR A 70 5.78 5.02 -14.71
N GLY A 71 6.07 6.30 -14.66
CA GLY A 71 5.55 7.32 -15.57
C GLY A 71 6.64 8.00 -16.42
N PRO A 72 7.13 9.19 -16.02
CA PRO A 72 8.02 10.03 -16.83
C PRO A 72 9.30 9.33 -17.26
N LEU A 73 9.94 8.57 -16.37
CA LEU A 73 11.21 7.92 -16.67
C LEU A 73 11.08 6.85 -17.76
N LEU A 74 10.05 5.97 -17.68
CA LEU A 74 9.81 4.97 -18.72
C LEU A 74 9.52 5.60 -20.07
N ARG A 75 8.75 6.69 -20.11
CA ARG A 75 8.49 7.43 -21.35
C ARG A 75 9.76 8.04 -21.93
N ALA A 76 10.60 8.68 -21.10
CA ALA A 76 11.86 9.28 -21.53
C ALA A 76 12.85 8.25 -22.10
N LEU A 77 12.83 7.03 -21.55
CA LEU A 77 13.68 5.92 -22.01
C LEU A 77 13.10 5.19 -23.24
N GLY A 78 11.89 5.51 -23.69
CA GLY A 78 11.23 4.76 -24.76
C GLY A 78 11.00 3.29 -24.40
N ALA A 79 10.79 2.98 -23.13
CA ALA A 79 10.66 1.61 -22.65
C ALA A 79 9.42 0.93 -23.24
N GLY A 80 9.57 -0.30 -23.72
CA GLY A 80 8.45 -1.09 -24.24
C GLY A 80 7.47 -1.48 -23.13
N GLU A 81 6.25 -1.86 -23.53
CA GLU A 81 5.13 -2.21 -22.62
C GLU A 81 5.51 -3.26 -21.58
N GLY A 82 6.24 -4.31 -21.97
CA GLY A 82 6.68 -5.36 -21.04
C GLY A 82 7.60 -4.85 -19.93
N VAL A 83 8.50 -3.90 -20.24
CA VAL A 83 9.37 -3.27 -19.25
C VAL A 83 8.53 -2.39 -18.31
N GLY A 84 7.58 -1.62 -18.86
CA GLY A 84 6.66 -0.80 -18.08
C GLY A 84 5.86 -1.64 -17.08
N THR A 85 5.29 -2.75 -17.53
CA THR A 85 4.55 -3.69 -16.69
C THR A 85 5.43 -4.28 -15.59
N ALA A 86 6.65 -4.70 -15.91
CA ALA A 86 7.58 -5.25 -14.92
C ALA A 86 7.95 -4.23 -13.84
N VAL A 87 8.26 -2.99 -14.23
CA VAL A 87 8.58 -1.91 -13.28
C VAL A 87 7.38 -1.60 -12.39
N MET A 88 6.18 -1.49 -12.95
CA MET A 88 4.95 -1.29 -12.18
C MET A 88 4.74 -2.41 -11.16
N LEU A 89 4.90 -3.68 -11.55
CA LEU A 89 4.75 -4.82 -10.65
C LEU A 89 5.77 -4.80 -9.50
N VAL A 90 7.01 -4.38 -9.76
CA VAL A 90 8.02 -4.22 -8.71
C VAL A 90 7.55 -3.21 -7.66
N PHE A 91 7.03 -2.05 -8.06
CA PHE A 91 6.55 -1.03 -7.12
C PHE A 91 5.28 -1.47 -6.38
N VAL A 92 4.35 -2.17 -7.04
CA VAL A 92 3.18 -2.77 -6.36
C VAL A 92 3.66 -3.74 -5.27
N LEU A 93 4.61 -4.64 -5.59
CA LEU A 93 5.14 -5.59 -4.62
C LEU A 93 5.93 -4.89 -3.49
N LEU A 94 6.68 -3.82 -3.78
CA LEU A 94 7.37 -3.03 -2.74
C LEU A 94 6.38 -2.35 -1.80
N GLY A 95 5.29 -1.83 -2.35
CA GLY A 95 4.23 -1.22 -1.56
C GLY A 95 3.51 -2.20 -0.64
N ASP A 96 3.33 -3.45 -1.07
CA ASP A 96 2.79 -4.51 -0.21
C ASP A 96 3.83 -4.98 0.81
N PHE A 97 5.07 -5.15 0.37
CA PHE A 97 6.19 -5.55 1.21
C PHE A 97 6.38 -4.61 2.40
N ARG A 98 6.20 -3.30 2.23
CA ARG A 98 6.30 -2.34 3.34
C ARG A 98 5.32 -2.63 4.47
N VAL A 99 4.10 -3.10 4.16
CA VAL A 99 3.10 -3.44 5.18
C VAL A 99 3.57 -4.65 6.00
N TYR A 100 4.01 -5.70 5.33
CA TYR A 100 4.48 -6.91 5.99
C TYR A 100 5.81 -6.70 6.71
N LEU A 101 6.72 -5.90 6.14
CA LEU A 101 7.97 -5.56 6.79
C LEU A 101 7.74 -4.76 8.08
N LEU A 102 6.82 -3.79 8.07
CA LEU A 102 6.45 -3.06 9.29
C LEU A 102 5.91 -4.01 10.38
N LEU A 103 4.95 -4.85 10.00
CA LEU A 103 4.32 -5.80 10.92
C LEU A 103 5.33 -6.79 11.50
N PHE A 104 5.98 -7.55 10.62
CA PHE A 104 6.86 -8.64 11.07
C PHE A 104 8.19 -8.13 11.64
N GLY A 105 8.68 -6.98 11.18
CA GLY A 105 9.85 -6.32 11.73
C GLY A 105 9.63 -5.90 13.17
N LEU A 106 8.49 -5.27 13.47
CA LEU A 106 8.15 -4.90 14.84
C LEU A 106 7.85 -6.13 15.73
N LEU A 107 7.22 -7.17 15.19
CA LEU A 107 7.02 -8.43 15.92
C LEU A 107 8.35 -9.12 16.23
N ALA A 108 9.31 -9.11 15.32
CA ALA A 108 10.65 -9.67 15.55
C ALA A 108 11.38 -8.89 16.65
N ILE A 109 11.37 -7.55 16.60
CA ILE A 109 12.01 -6.70 17.61
C ILE A 109 11.34 -6.91 18.99
N ALA A 110 10.02 -7.00 19.03
CA ALA A 110 9.27 -7.26 20.26
C ALA A 110 9.62 -8.63 20.89
N ALA A 111 10.00 -9.60 20.06
CA ALA A 111 10.49 -10.92 20.49
C ALA A 111 12.00 -10.94 20.76
N GLY A 112 12.67 -9.79 20.86
CA GLY A 112 14.12 -9.70 21.12
C GLY A 112 15.01 -10.09 19.93
N ARG A 113 14.45 -10.21 18.72
CA ARG A 113 15.18 -10.50 17.47
C ARG A 113 15.48 -9.24 16.68
N THR A 114 16.18 -9.37 15.56
CA THR A 114 16.42 -8.25 14.65
C THR A 114 15.27 -8.15 13.63
N TRP A 115 15.00 -6.94 13.12
CA TRP A 115 14.01 -6.75 12.04
C TRP A 115 14.40 -7.49 10.75
N ARG A 116 15.71 -7.77 10.56
CA ARG A 116 16.21 -8.51 9.39
C ARG A 116 15.71 -9.95 9.36
N ASP A 117 15.47 -10.54 10.51
CA ASP A 117 14.92 -11.89 10.63
C ASP A 117 13.48 -11.98 10.10
N ALA A 118 12.83 -10.84 9.94
CA ALA A 118 11.48 -10.75 9.37
C ALA A 118 11.47 -10.69 7.84
N LEU A 119 12.61 -10.38 7.17
CA LEU A 119 12.65 -10.17 5.72
C LEU A 119 12.12 -11.35 4.90
N PRO A 120 12.54 -12.61 5.15
CA PRO A 120 12.01 -13.75 4.38
C PRO A 120 10.50 -13.91 4.56
N GLY A 121 10.00 -13.76 5.79
CA GLY A 121 8.58 -13.82 6.09
C GLY A 121 7.80 -12.69 5.41
N ALA A 122 8.30 -11.45 5.47
CA ALA A 122 7.68 -10.31 4.80
C ALA A 122 7.60 -10.54 3.27
N ALA A 123 8.69 -11.01 2.65
CA ALA A 123 8.72 -11.32 1.23
C ALA A 123 7.73 -12.44 0.85
N ALA A 124 7.68 -13.52 1.63
CA ALA A 124 6.74 -14.62 1.39
C ALA A 124 5.28 -14.16 1.49
N TRP A 125 4.94 -13.33 2.49
CA TRP A 125 3.60 -12.79 2.64
C TRP A 125 3.24 -11.78 1.55
N THR A 126 4.21 -11.03 1.04
CA THR A 126 4.01 -10.13 -0.13
C THR A 126 3.55 -10.91 -1.35
N LEU A 127 4.09 -12.10 -1.57
CA LEU A 127 3.74 -12.93 -2.72
C LEU A 127 2.43 -13.71 -2.54
N LEU A 128 1.88 -13.79 -1.33
CA LEU A 128 0.67 -14.57 -1.03
C LEU A 128 -0.55 -14.11 -1.85
N VAL A 129 -0.83 -12.80 -1.82
CA VAL A 129 -2.01 -12.25 -2.51
C VAL A 129 -1.88 -12.36 -4.02
N PRO A 130 -0.78 -11.93 -4.69
CA PRO A 130 -0.63 -12.09 -6.13
C PRO A 130 -0.62 -13.58 -6.57
N ALA A 131 -0.05 -14.49 -5.77
CA ALA A 131 -0.06 -15.92 -6.07
C ALA A 131 -1.46 -16.55 -6.07
N ILE A 132 -2.43 -15.93 -5.41
CA ILE A 132 -3.84 -16.34 -5.42
C ILE A 132 -4.63 -15.54 -6.47
N ALA A 133 -4.46 -14.21 -6.47
CA ALA A 133 -5.26 -13.31 -7.32
C ALA A 133 -5.03 -13.56 -8.81
N TYR A 134 -3.77 -13.76 -9.23
CA TYR A 134 -3.44 -13.92 -10.64
C TYR A 134 -4.04 -15.21 -11.26
N PRO A 135 -3.84 -16.42 -10.69
CA PRO A 135 -4.48 -17.63 -11.21
C PRO A 135 -6.00 -17.57 -11.17
N LEU A 136 -6.58 -17.00 -10.11
CA LEU A 136 -8.02 -16.86 -9.98
C LEU A 136 -8.60 -15.92 -11.06
N ALA A 137 -7.99 -14.75 -11.27
CA ALA A 137 -8.41 -13.83 -12.32
C ALA A 137 -8.27 -14.44 -13.71
N THR A 138 -7.15 -15.13 -13.98
CA THR A 138 -6.91 -15.82 -15.25
C THR A 138 -7.96 -16.90 -15.50
N GLY A 139 -8.26 -17.72 -14.51
CA GLY A 139 -9.31 -18.75 -14.60
C GLY A 139 -10.70 -18.17 -14.84
N LEU A 140 -11.03 -17.06 -14.15
CA LEU A 140 -12.32 -16.37 -14.35
C LEU A 140 -12.43 -15.76 -15.76
N HIS A 141 -11.38 -15.13 -16.28
CA HIS A 141 -11.38 -14.61 -17.66
C HIS A 141 -11.48 -15.71 -18.71
N ALA A 142 -10.85 -16.86 -18.47
CA ALA A 142 -10.96 -18.03 -19.36
C ALA A 142 -12.41 -18.56 -19.39
N ALA A 143 -13.09 -18.59 -18.24
CA ALA A 143 -14.48 -19.03 -18.12
C ALA A 143 -15.49 -17.97 -18.62
N HIS A 144 -15.16 -16.69 -18.47
CA HIS A 144 -16.03 -15.54 -18.77
C HIS A 144 -15.23 -14.44 -19.50
N PRO A 145 -15.02 -14.57 -20.83
CA PRO A 145 -14.19 -13.62 -21.62
C PRO A 145 -14.73 -12.17 -21.63
N GLY A 146 -15.98 -11.94 -21.23
CA GLY A 146 -16.59 -10.62 -21.14
C GLY A 146 -16.33 -9.87 -19.83
N LEU A 147 -15.56 -10.44 -18.91
CA LEU A 147 -15.20 -9.77 -17.66
C LEU A 147 -14.33 -8.53 -17.92
N HIS A 148 -14.48 -7.53 -17.07
CA HIS A 148 -13.70 -6.30 -17.13
C HIS A 148 -12.21 -6.59 -16.90
N ALA A 149 -11.33 -5.90 -17.63
CA ALA A 149 -9.87 -6.08 -17.51
C ALA A 149 -9.35 -5.86 -16.08
N ASN A 150 -10.00 -4.98 -15.30
CA ASN A 150 -9.62 -4.70 -13.92
C ASN A 150 -10.09 -5.76 -12.91
N THR A 151 -10.71 -6.87 -13.33
CA THR A 151 -11.17 -7.92 -12.39
C THR A 151 -10.03 -8.46 -11.53
N ILE A 152 -8.80 -8.50 -12.05
CA ILE A 152 -7.63 -8.88 -11.27
C ILE A 152 -7.41 -7.95 -10.07
N TRP A 153 -7.60 -6.63 -10.25
CA TRP A 153 -7.43 -5.65 -9.17
C TRP A 153 -8.51 -5.78 -8.12
N LEU A 154 -9.77 -5.98 -8.52
CA LEU A 154 -10.86 -6.23 -7.57
C LEU A 154 -10.59 -7.44 -6.68
N ILE A 155 -10.11 -8.55 -7.26
CA ILE A 155 -9.75 -9.77 -6.52
C ILE A 155 -8.57 -9.47 -5.57
N TYR A 156 -7.53 -8.84 -6.10
CA TYR A 156 -6.33 -8.50 -5.35
C TYR A 156 -6.62 -7.63 -4.13
N GLU A 157 -7.36 -6.55 -4.33
CA GLU A 157 -7.72 -5.56 -3.31
C GLU A 157 -8.65 -6.17 -2.24
N SER A 158 -9.58 -7.04 -2.66
CA SER A 158 -10.47 -7.78 -1.76
C SER A 158 -9.70 -8.77 -0.89
N LEU A 159 -8.78 -9.54 -1.49
CA LEU A 159 -7.93 -10.48 -0.77
C LEU A 159 -7.00 -9.75 0.22
N PHE A 160 -6.40 -8.63 -0.21
CA PHE A 160 -5.52 -7.86 0.66
C PHE A 160 -6.29 -7.25 1.84
N THR A 161 -7.51 -6.77 1.60
CA THR A 161 -8.42 -6.32 2.66
C THR A 161 -8.69 -7.44 3.67
N ALA A 162 -9.04 -8.64 3.19
CA ALA A 162 -9.30 -9.79 4.04
C ALA A 162 -8.07 -10.22 4.84
N VAL A 163 -6.89 -10.23 4.20
CA VAL A 163 -5.61 -10.52 4.87
C VAL A 163 -5.30 -9.48 5.94
N ALA A 164 -5.44 -8.18 5.66
CA ALA A 164 -5.20 -7.11 6.62
C ALA A 164 -6.14 -7.22 7.83
N VAL A 165 -7.42 -7.51 7.62
CA VAL A 165 -8.40 -7.76 8.68
C VAL A 165 -8.01 -9.01 9.49
N GLY A 166 -7.64 -10.10 8.82
CA GLY A 166 -7.20 -11.34 9.48
C GLY A 166 -5.94 -11.13 10.33
N LEU A 167 -4.93 -10.45 9.82
CA LEU A 167 -3.72 -10.11 10.56
C LEU A 167 -4.05 -9.24 11.79
N ARG A 168 -4.93 -8.24 11.63
CA ARG A 168 -5.37 -7.35 12.70
C ARG A 168 -6.11 -8.08 13.82
N THR A 169 -6.99 -9.01 13.47
CA THR A 169 -7.93 -9.64 14.41
C THR A 169 -7.38 -10.91 15.04
N TRP A 170 -6.56 -11.67 14.31
CA TRP A 170 -6.09 -12.97 14.77
C TRP A 170 -4.59 -13.02 15.04
N VAL A 171 -3.75 -12.40 14.19
CA VAL A 171 -2.30 -12.52 14.32
C VAL A 171 -1.76 -11.57 15.37
N VAL A 172 -2.09 -10.28 15.29
CA VAL A 172 -1.57 -9.26 16.22
C VAL A 172 -1.93 -9.59 17.68
N PRO A 173 -3.18 -9.95 18.04
CA PRO A 173 -3.50 -10.29 19.43
C PRO A 173 -2.76 -11.51 19.99
N ARG A 174 -2.38 -12.46 19.11
CA ARG A 174 -1.68 -13.68 19.51
C ARG A 174 -0.16 -13.56 19.55
N ARG A 175 0.38 -12.62 18.77
CA ARG A 175 1.85 -12.47 18.60
C ARG A 175 2.44 -11.33 19.43
N VAL A 176 1.63 -10.36 19.84
CA VAL A 176 2.07 -9.26 20.69
C VAL A 176 1.70 -9.59 22.13
N ALA A 177 2.70 -9.63 23.02
CA ALA A 177 2.52 -9.92 24.44
C ALA A 177 1.57 -8.92 25.12
N ALA A 178 0.91 -9.34 26.18
CA ALA A 178 -0.10 -8.54 26.87
C ALA A 178 0.48 -7.28 27.54
N ASP A 179 1.75 -7.32 27.91
CA ASP A 179 2.53 -6.23 28.49
C ASP A 179 3.00 -5.18 27.48
N GLN A 180 2.70 -5.36 26.18
CA GLN A 180 3.02 -4.43 25.10
C GLN A 180 1.76 -3.80 24.44
N PRO A 181 0.87 -3.15 25.24
CA PRO A 181 -0.42 -2.67 24.73
C PRO A 181 -0.27 -1.57 23.68
N ALA A 182 0.74 -0.71 23.80
CA ALA A 182 1.00 0.37 22.84
C ALA A 182 1.39 -0.18 21.45
N LEU A 183 2.27 -1.20 21.39
CA LEU A 183 2.64 -1.86 20.15
C LEU A 183 1.45 -2.59 19.51
N ARG A 184 0.67 -3.33 20.33
CA ARG A 184 -0.54 -4.01 19.86
C ARG A 184 -1.54 -3.04 19.26
N ALA A 185 -1.79 -1.91 19.92
CA ALA A 185 -2.70 -0.89 19.44
C ALA A 185 -2.19 -0.25 18.13
N PHE A 186 -0.91 0.08 18.05
CA PHE A 186 -0.29 0.63 16.85
C PHE A 186 -0.44 -0.33 15.64
N LEU A 187 -0.06 -1.60 15.79
CA LEU A 187 -0.14 -2.58 14.71
C LEU A 187 -1.58 -2.81 14.26
N ARG A 188 -2.55 -2.83 15.19
CA ARG A 188 -3.97 -2.94 14.84
C ARG A 188 -4.48 -1.72 14.08
N GLU A 189 -4.01 -0.52 14.39
CA GLU A 189 -4.36 0.69 13.64
C GLU A 189 -3.71 0.71 12.27
N ALA A 190 -2.43 0.33 12.17
CA ALA A 190 -1.74 0.24 10.89
C ALA A 190 -2.46 -0.72 9.93
N LEU A 191 -2.83 -1.92 10.42
CA LEU A 191 -3.59 -2.88 9.63
C LEU A 191 -5.03 -2.43 9.33
N ALA A 192 -5.68 -1.67 10.23
CA ALA A 192 -6.97 -1.07 9.92
C ALA A 192 -6.86 -0.02 8.79
N TYR A 193 -5.81 0.79 8.82
CA TYR A 193 -5.53 1.74 7.76
C TYR A 193 -5.32 1.04 6.40
N VAL A 194 -4.56 -0.06 6.38
CA VAL A 194 -4.38 -0.91 5.20
C VAL A 194 -5.71 -1.46 4.69
N ALA A 195 -6.52 -2.04 5.59
CA ALA A 195 -7.83 -2.57 5.23
C ALA A 195 -8.76 -1.49 4.66
N VAL A 196 -8.66 -0.24 5.15
CA VAL A 196 -9.45 0.89 4.65
C VAL A 196 -9.07 1.24 3.22
N TYR A 197 -7.79 1.43 2.90
CA TYR A 197 -7.45 1.84 1.54
C TYR A 197 -7.64 0.72 0.51
N TYR A 198 -7.35 -0.55 0.84
CA TYR A 198 -7.66 -1.66 -0.06
C TYR A 198 -9.17 -1.89 -0.20
N GLY A 199 -9.94 -1.76 0.87
CA GLY A 199 -11.39 -1.84 0.83
C GLY A 199 -12.03 -0.71 -0.01
N LEU A 200 -11.47 0.51 0.03
CA LEU A 200 -11.91 1.61 -0.82
C LEU A 200 -11.60 1.36 -2.30
N TRP A 201 -10.42 0.80 -2.63
CA TRP A 201 -10.11 0.40 -4.00
C TRP A 201 -11.07 -0.69 -4.49
N ALA A 202 -11.26 -1.76 -3.72
CA ALA A 202 -12.21 -2.82 -4.06
C ALA A 202 -13.64 -2.28 -4.25
N SER A 203 -14.08 -1.35 -3.38
CA SER A 203 -15.39 -0.70 -3.52
C SER A 203 -15.50 0.15 -4.79
N ALA A 204 -14.42 0.85 -5.15
CA ALA A 204 -14.34 1.62 -6.38
C ALA A 204 -14.44 0.70 -7.61
N ASP A 205 -13.73 -0.43 -7.59
CA ASP A 205 -13.77 -1.41 -8.67
C ASP A 205 -15.15 -2.09 -8.81
N VAL A 206 -15.83 -2.33 -7.69
CA VAL A 206 -17.25 -2.78 -7.73
C VAL A 206 -18.12 -1.74 -8.45
N LEU A 207 -17.98 -0.45 -8.14
CA LEU A 207 -18.73 0.62 -8.81
C LEU A 207 -18.41 0.69 -10.31
N ILE A 208 -17.14 0.58 -10.69
CA ILE A 208 -16.71 0.63 -12.08
C ILE A 208 -17.23 -0.59 -12.85
N GLN A 209 -17.00 -1.79 -12.32
CA GLN A 209 -17.20 -3.04 -13.06
C GLN A 209 -18.66 -3.52 -13.05
N LEU A 210 -19.37 -3.35 -11.92
CA LEU A 210 -20.75 -3.87 -11.79
C LEU A 210 -21.79 -2.79 -12.06
N ALA A 211 -21.55 -1.54 -11.70
CA ALA A 211 -22.49 -0.45 -11.91
C ALA A 211 -22.18 0.40 -13.15
N GLY A 212 -21.02 0.21 -13.79
CA GLY A 212 -20.58 1.07 -14.90
C GLY A 212 -20.44 2.54 -14.52
N ALA A 213 -20.20 2.82 -13.22
CA ALA A 213 -20.23 4.18 -12.69
C ALA A 213 -18.87 4.86 -12.79
N ASP A 214 -18.77 5.93 -13.59
CA ASP A 214 -17.55 6.76 -13.72
C ASP A 214 -17.07 7.32 -12.37
N ALA A 215 -17.99 7.57 -11.43
CA ALA A 215 -17.67 7.98 -10.05
C ALA A 215 -16.76 6.99 -9.29
N GLY A 216 -16.72 5.72 -9.70
CA GLY A 216 -15.76 4.75 -9.15
C GLY A 216 -14.32 5.17 -9.36
N TRP A 217 -13.99 5.78 -10.49
CA TRP A 217 -12.66 6.32 -10.76
C TRP A 217 -12.28 7.47 -9.84
N LEU A 218 -13.25 8.34 -9.50
CA LEU A 218 -13.03 9.38 -8.49
C LEU A 218 -12.77 8.77 -7.11
N LEU A 219 -13.53 7.72 -6.74
CA LEU A 219 -13.33 7.02 -5.48
C LEU A 219 -11.91 6.41 -5.38
N ARG A 220 -11.31 5.91 -6.47
CA ARG A 220 -9.94 5.38 -6.49
C ARG A 220 -8.86 6.41 -6.13
N VAL A 221 -9.14 7.71 -6.30
CA VAL A 221 -8.22 8.78 -5.90
C VAL A 221 -7.95 8.76 -4.39
N VAL A 222 -8.98 8.48 -3.58
CA VAL A 222 -8.84 8.48 -2.10
C VAL A 222 -7.85 7.40 -1.63
N PRO A 223 -8.02 6.11 -1.97
CA PRO A 223 -7.07 5.08 -1.58
C PRO A 223 -5.67 5.30 -2.18
N ASN A 224 -5.55 5.88 -3.39
CA ASN A 224 -4.23 6.27 -3.92
C ASN A 224 -3.53 7.26 -2.98
N GLN A 225 -4.22 8.30 -2.50
CA GLN A 225 -3.63 9.24 -1.56
C GLN A 225 -3.26 8.57 -0.23
N LEU A 226 -4.14 7.71 0.29
CA LEU A 226 -3.85 6.96 1.52
C LEU A 226 -2.63 6.05 1.36
N TYR A 227 -2.52 5.35 0.25
CA TYR A 227 -1.43 4.43 -0.03
C TYR A 227 -0.11 5.15 -0.31
N TYR A 228 -0.08 6.09 -1.26
CA TYR A 228 1.15 6.76 -1.68
C TYR A 228 1.54 7.91 -0.75
N ALA A 229 0.63 8.84 -0.50
CA ALA A 229 0.98 10.08 0.17
C ALA A 229 1.00 9.95 1.70
N PHE A 230 0.00 9.31 2.29
CA PHE A 230 -0.24 9.41 3.74
C PHE A 230 0.21 8.20 4.55
N TRP A 231 0.55 7.05 3.93
CA TRP A 231 0.95 5.86 4.68
C TRP A 231 2.16 6.12 5.60
N VAL A 232 3.25 6.64 5.06
CA VAL A 232 4.48 6.87 5.85
C VAL A 232 4.29 7.93 6.93
N PRO A 233 3.72 9.12 6.64
CA PRO A 233 3.36 10.09 7.67
C PRO A 233 2.46 9.51 8.77
N PHE A 234 1.46 8.71 8.40
CA PHE A 234 0.57 8.03 9.34
C PHE A 234 1.35 7.08 10.26
N VAL A 235 2.20 6.20 9.71
CA VAL A 235 3.02 5.27 10.49
C VAL A 235 3.89 6.01 11.50
N VAL A 236 4.58 7.06 11.09
CA VAL A 236 5.45 7.86 11.96
C VAL A 236 4.63 8.57 13.03
N ALA A 237 3.58 9.27 12.65
CA ALA A 237 2.74 10.01 13.59
C ALA A 237 2.14 9.09 14.66
N ARG A 238 1.58 7.93 14.25
CA ARG A 238 0.92 7.01 15.17
C ARG A 238 1.88 6.22 16.04
N PHE A 239 3.02 5.81 15.49
CA PHE A 239 4.05 5.11 16.26
C PHE A 239 4.65 6.00 17.33
N PHE A 240 5.02 7.23 16.99
CA PHE A 240 5.68 8.14 17.91
C PHE A 240 4.73 8.93 18.84
N ALA A 241 3.42 8.98 18.57
CA ALA A 241 2.43 9.56 19.50
C ALA A 241 2.08 8.62 20.69
N ARG A 242 2.43 7.34 20.64
CA ARG A 242 2.09 6.32 21.66
C ARG A 242 3.24 6.02 22.62
N ARG A 243 4.01 7.02 22.95
CA ARG A 243 5.18 6.93 23.87
C ARG A 243 4.79 7.14 25.31
#